data_5cd341c3d824d6b0a5c93d49705b5845
#
_entry.id   5cd341c3d824d6b0a5c93d49705b5845
#
_cell.length_a   1.000
_cell.length_b   1.000
_cell.length_c   1.000
_cell.angle_alpha   90.00
_cell.angle_beta   90.00
_cell.angle_gamma   90.00
#
_symmetry.space_group_name_H-M   'P 1'
#
loop_
_entity.id
_entity.type
_entity.pdbx_description
1 polymer ?
#
loop_
_entity_poly.entity_id
_entity_poly.type
_entity_poly.pdbx_seq_one_letter_code
_entity_poly.pdbx_strand_id
1 'polypeptide(L)'
;MKLLFINFVQALRHIKRNKRQTLLVVSILSFAMAAFVFSAAGIWKVTHEANEIPDSGDVYTVQACNGTGRCKYHITIDETEVLLKNIPADIMVGKMSTVRQQDRLMATVDTTYEHTIATVDPGFFNVMQPEFIYGRPVEKEDEVVLTDKAAIAMFGTDELVGSVVEMSLSNSGTVPLRVCGIVREDKLSQVVKHSAYVYRQMESAITIAPFTYFVGWTYIFIRTEDTEEIQTLLNENNTNGEKKVFEKVNLVPIGMYNLMHEESSF
;
A
#
# COMPACT_ATOMS: atom_id res chain seq x y z
N MET A 1 8.29 36.71 -41.19
CA MET A 1 9.19 35.63 -41.59
C MET A 1 10.63 36.04 -41.83
N LYS A 2 10.95 37.11 -42.63
CA LYS A 2 12.34 37.52 -42.89
C LYS A 2 13.17 37.86 -41.64
N LEU A 3 12.58 38.52 -40.63
CA LEU A 3 13.27 38.90 -39.37
C LEU A 3 13.68 37.69 -38.51
N LEU A 4 12.81 36.69 -38.43
CA LEU A 4 13.10 35.42 -37.72
C LEU A 4 14.25 34.66 -38.37
N PHE A 5 14.30 34.64 -39.70
CA PHE A 5 15.38 33.99 -40.43
C PHE A 5 16.73 34.72 -40.27
N ILE A 6 16.76 36.06 -40.28
CA ILE A 6 17.98 36.84 -40.01
C ILE A 6 18.51 36.58 -38.61
N ASN A 7 17.64 36.62 -37.62
CA ASN A 7 18.02 36.33 -36.21
C ASN A 7 18.54 34.90 -36.03
N PHE A 8 17.97 33.94 -36.72
CA PHE A 8 18.43 32.53 -36.71
C PHE A 8 19.83 32.38 -37.31
N VAL A 9 20.07 33.03 -38.47
CA VAL A 9 21.40 33.01 -39.12
C VAL A 9 22.46 33.71 -38.26
N GLN A 10 22.12 34.82 -37.60
CA GLN A 10 23.04 35.48 -36.66
C GLN A 10 23.33 34.62 -35.43
N ALA A 11 22.33 33.96 -34.90
CA ALA A 11 22.52 33.02 -33.78
C ALA A 11 23.46 31.87 -34.16
N LEU A 12 23.28 31.26 -35.34
CA LEU A 12 24.19 30.21 -35.84
C LEU A 12 25.63 30.71 -36.01
N ARG A 13 25.83 31.94 -36.52
CA ARG A 13 27.19 32.52 -36.61
C ARG A 13 27.82 32.73 -35.22
N HIS A 14 27.02 33.16 -34.24
CA HIS A 14 27.51 33.38 -32.86
C HIS A 14 27.90 32.04 -32.20
N ILE A 15 27.10 30.99 -32.40
CA ILE A 15 27.41 29.62 -31.95
C ILE A 15 28.72 29.12 -32.54
N LYS A 16 28.93 29.30 -33.84
CA LYS A 16 30.14 28.88 -34.56
C LYS A 16 31.40 29.61 -34.07
N ARG A 17 31.24 30.88 -33.65
CA ARG A 17 32.36 31.73 -33.17
C ARG A 17 32.70 31.44 -31.71
N ASN A 18 31.73 31.12 -30.87
CA ASN A 18 31.90 30.93 -29.42
C ASN A 18 31.61 29.49 -28.96
N LYS A 19 32.22 28.50 -29.61
CA LYS A 19 31.91 27.06 -29.42
C LYS A 19 31.96 26.62 -27.94
N ARG A 20 32.95 27.10 -27.15
CA ARG A 20 33.07 26.71 -25.75
C ARG A 20 31.93 27.21 -24.87
N GLN A 21 31.52 28.47 -25.05
CA GLN A 21 30.42 29.06 -24.30
C GLN A 21 29.08 28.40 -24.70
N THR A 22 28.88 28.17 -25.98
CA THR A 22 27.69 27.49 -26.49
C THR A 22 27.58 26.06 -25.94
N LEU A 23 28.70 25.31 -25.95
CA LEU A 23 28.73 23.94 -25.38
C LEU A 23 28.35 23.97 -23.89
N LEU A 24 28.88 24.92 -23.13
CA LEU A 24 28.62 25.05 -21.70
C LEU A 24 27.14 25.38 -21.45
N VAL A 25 26.56 26.34 -22.18
CA VAL A 25 25.14 26.70 -22.06
C VAL A 25 24.22 25.53 -22.45
N VAL A 26 24.52 24.82 -23.54
CA VAL A 26 23.76 23.65 -23.97
C VAL A 26 23.85 22.55 -22.94
N SER A 27 25.04 22.30 -22.37
CA SER A 27 25.19 21.28 -21.30
C SER A 27 24.38 21.61 -20.05
N ILE A 28 24.42 22.87 -19.59
CA ILE A 28 23.65 23.32 -18.43
C ILE A 28 22.13 23.17 -18.70
N LEU A 29 21.68 23.60 -19.90
CA LEU A 29 20.28 23.52 -20.26
C LEU A 29 19.80 22.09 -20.37
N SER A 30 20.62 21.19 -20.96
CA SER A 30 20.33 19.76 -21.04
C SER A 30 20.24 19.12 -19.66
N PHE A 31 21.11 19.49 -18.75
CA PHE A 31 21.09 18.99 -17.37
C PHE A 31 19.84 19.48 -16.62
N ALA A 32 19.50 20.76 -16.79
CA ALA A 32 18.30 21.34 -16.18
C ALA A 32 17.02 20.69 -16.72
N MET A 33 16.93 20.44 -18.06
CA MET A 33 15.81 19.72 -18.65
C MET A 33 15.72 18.27 -18.18
N ALA A 34 16.85 17.57 -18.10
CA ALA A 34 16.88 16.21 -17.57
C ALA A 34 16.38 16.16 -16.12
N ALA A 35 16.84 17.05 -15.26
CA ALA A 35 16.37 17.17 -13.88
C ALA A 35 14.88 17.47 -13.79
N PHE A 36 14.38 18.37 -14.65
CA PHE A 36 12.94 18.69 -14.72
C PHE A 36 12.10 17.49 -15.15
N VAL A 37 12.50 16.79 -16.21
CA VAL A 37 11.80 15.58 -16.70
C VAL A 37 11.81 14.49 -15.64
N PHE A 38 12.93 14.29 -14.94
CA PHE A 38 13.03 13.31 -13.87
C PHE A 38 12.10 13.64 -12.70
N SER A 39 12.06 14.92 -12.30
CA SER A 39 11.17 15.38 -11.23
C SER A 39 9.69 15.27 -11.63
N ALA A 40 9.36 15.68 -12.88
CA ALA A 40 8.00 15.58 -13.40
C ALA A 40 7.53 14.11 -13.52
N ALA A 41 8.41 13.22 -13.99
CA ALA A 41 8.12 11.78 -14.06
C ALA A 41 7.92 11.17 -12.67
N GLY A 42 8.73 11.57 -11.69
CA GLY A 42 8.56 11.15 -10.30
C GLY A 42 7.20 11.57 -9.72
N ILE A 43 6.84 12.84 -9.88
CA ILE A 43 5.55 13.37 -9.44
C ILE A 43 4.40 12.66 -10.17
N TRP A 44 4.52 12.46 -11.48
CA TRP A 44 3.48 11.79 -12.27
C TRP A 44 3.30 10.33 -11.83
N LYS A 45 4.40 9.58 -11.60
CA LYS A 45 4.35 8.21 -11.11
C LYS A 45 3.60 8.13 -9.79
N VAL A 46 3.98 8.97 -8.81
CA VAL A 46 3.38 8.99 -7.48
C VAL A 46 1.89 9.34 -7.53
N THR A 47 1.51 10.36 -8.30
CA THR A 47 0.10 10.75 -8.42
C THR A 47 -0.73 9.73 -9.18
N HIS A 48 -0.12 8.98 -10.12
CA HIS A 48 -0.83 7.97 -10.89
C HIS A 48 -1.04 6.68 -10.08
N GLU A 49 -0.02 6.25 -9.34
CA GLU A 49 -0.13 5.08 -8.44
C GLU A 49 -1.14 5.30 -7.30
N ALA A 50 -1.28 6.54 -6.84
CA ALA A 50 -2.31 6.88 -5.85
C ALA A 50 -3.74 6.75 -6.40
N ASN A 51 -3.94 6.93 -7.72
CA ASN A 51 -5.24 6.87 -8.39
C ASN A 51 -5.64 5.45 -8.82
N GLU A 52 -4.85 4.42 -8.52
CA GLU A 52 -5.18 3.02 -8.85
C GLU A 52 -6.26 2.45 -7.93
N ILE A 53 -6.46 3.03 -6.75
CA ILE A 53 -7.59 2.68 -5.87
C ILE A 53 -8.82 3.45 -6.38
N PRO A 54 -9.94 2.79 -6.66
CA PRO A 54 -11.18 3.46 -7.00
C PRO A 54 -11.56 4.48 -5.91
N ASP A 55 -11.85 5.71 -6.34
CA ASP A 55 -12.19 6.82 -5.42
C ASP A 55 -11.15 7.01 -4.30
N SER A 56 -9.85 6.95 -4.67
CA SER A 56 -8.73 7.06 -3.70
C SER A 56 -8.73 8.37 -2.90
N GLY A 57 -9.45 9.39 -3.40
CA GLY A 57 -9.65 10.66 -2.67
C GLY A 57 -10.33 10.49 -1.32
N ASP A 58 -11.13 9.43 -1.16
CA ASP A 58 -11.93 9.16 0.05
C ASP A 58 -11.30 8.07 0.93
N VAL A 59 -10.13 7.55 0.56
CA VAL A 59 -9.43 6.51 1.33
C VAL A 59 -8.26 7.09 2.09
N TYR A 60 -8.27 6.86 3.39
CA TYR A 60 -7.29 7.38 4.35
C TYR A 60 -6.66 6.23 5.15
N THR A 61 -5.44 6.45 5.60
CA THR A 61 -4.78 5.61 6.61
C THR A 61 -4.57 6.38 7.89
N VAL A 62 -4.56 5.68 9.01
CA VAL A 62 -4.35 6.27 10.33
C VAL A 62 -2.85 6.35 10.63
N GLN A 63 -2.38 7.56 10.91
CA GLN A 63 -1.03 7.83 11.36
C GLN A 63 -1.05 8.19 12.85
N ALA A 64 -0.27 7.50 13.66
CA ALA A 64 -0.13 7.73 15.09
C ALA A 64 1.25 8.26 15.43
N CYS A 65 1.32 9.38 16.16
CA CYS A 65 2.56 10.04 16.53
C CYS A 65 2.78 9.99 18.05
N ASN A 66 4.00 9.71 18.48
CA ASN A 66 4.38 9.74 19.89
C ASN A 66 4.88 11.13 20.33
N GLY A 67 5.07 11.31 21.64
CA GLY A 67 5.55 12.57 22.22
C GLY A 67 6.95 13.03 21.78
N THR A 68 7.70 12.20 21.06
CA THR A 68 8.99 12.57 20.45
C THR A 68 8.84 13.05 19.00
N GLY A 69 7.61 13.18 18.50
CA GLY A 69 7.32 13.58 17.12
C GLY A 69 7.51 12.47 16.08
N ARG A 70 7.83 11.25 16.49
CA ARG A 70 7.91 10.11 15.56
C ARG A 70 6.50 9.61 15.27
N CYS A 71 6.18 9.53 13.99
CA CYS A 71 4.90 9.04 13.51
C CYS A 71 5.06 7.67 12.84
N LYS A 72 4.05 6.81 13.00
CA LYS A 72 3.97 5.47 12.41
C LYS A 72 2.56 5.24 11.85
N TYR A 73 2.45 4.40 10.84
CA TYR A 73 1.18 4.01 10.21
C TYR A 73 0.68 2.64 10.69
N HIS A 74 1.51 1.92 11.40
CA HIS A 74 1.20 0.63 11.97
C HIS A 74 1.15 0.75 13.49
N ILE A 75 0.10 0.27 14.08
CA ILE A 75 -0.17 0.32 15.53
C ILE A 75 -0.49 -1.07 16.03
N THR A 76 -0.46 -1.26 17.34
CA THR A 76 -0.83 -2.55 17.92
C THR A 76 -2.35 -2.79 17.80
N ILE A 77 -2.77 -4.02 17.96
CA ILE A 77 -4.20 -4.38 17.88
C ILE A 77 -4.97 -3.71 19.02
N ASP A 78 -4.44 -3.72 20.24
CA ASP A 78 -5.09 -3.07 21.38
C ASP A 78 -5.25 -1.56 21.17
N GLU A 79 -4.22 -0.90 20.61
CA GLU A 79 -4.28 0.52 20.23
C GLU A 79 -5.32 0.75 19.10
N THR A 80 -5.45 -0.18 18.16
CA THR A 80 -6.44 -0.15 17.08
C THR A 80 -7.86 -0.20 17.64
N GLU A 81 -8.13 -1.12 18.56
CA GLU A 81 -9.45 -1.25 19.19
C GLU A 81 -9.85 0.01 19.94
N VAL A 82 -8.92 0.63 20.65
CA VAL A 82 -9.16 1.91 21.32
C VAL A 82 -9.53 3.00 20.32
N LEU A 83 -8.76 3.16 19.24
CA LEU A 83 -8.99 4.22 18.25
C LEU A 83 -10.31 4.05 17.48
N LEU A 84 -10.74 2.80 17.23
CA LEU A 84 -11.94 2.51 16.44
C LEU A 84 -13.21 2.35 17.28
N LYS A 85 -13.15 2.46 18.59
CA LYS A 85 -14.25 2.14 19.52
C LYS A 85 -15.58 2.81 19.20
N ASN A 86 -15.58 4.06 18.78
CA ASN A 86 -16.79 4.87 18.56
C ASN A 86 -16.94 5.27 17.07
N ILE A 87 -16.22 4.63 16.16
CA ILE A 87 -16.41 4.89 14.72
C ILE A 87 -17.80 4.35 14.31
N PRO A 88 -18.62 5.16 13.65
CA PRO A 88 -19.96 4.75 13.19
C PRO A 88 -19.90 3.51 12.30
N ALA A 89 -20.90 2.64 12.42
CA ALA A 89 -20.93 1.36 11.71
C ALA A 89 -21.14 1.49 10.18
N ASP A 90 -21.58 2.64 9.72
CA ASP A 90 -21.72 2.99 8.30
C ASP A 90 -20.42 3.47 7.67
N ILE A 91 -19.42 3.80 8.46
CA ILE A 91 -18.08 4.12 7.98
C ILE A 91 -17.32 2.83 7.66
N MET A 92 -16.81 2.75 6.44
CA MET A 92 -16.05 1.58 6.01
C MET A 92 -14.64 1.62 6.63
N VAL A 93 -14.37 0.66 7.49
CA VAL A 93 -13.05 0.47 8.11
C VAL A 93 -12.48 -0.86 7.68
N GLY A 94 -11.22 -0.87 7.26
CA GLY A 94 -10.48 -2.05 6.89
C GLY A 94 -9.15 -2.12 7.63
N LYS A 95 -8.75 -3.32 8.01
CA LYS A 95 -7.49 -3.57 8.71
C LYS A 95 -6.63 -4.51 7.91
N MET A 96 -5.33 -4.24 7.91
CA MET A 96 -4.32 -5.09 7.30
C MET A 96 -3.13 -5.23 8.23
N SER A 97 -2.62 -6.43 8.33
CA SER A 97 -1.35 -6.72 9.00
C SER A 97 -0.45 -7.51 8.05
N THR A 98 0.82 -7.15 7.99
CA THR A 98 1.79 -7.95 7.23
C THR A 98 2.18 -9.16 8.07
N VAL A 99 2.02 -10.33 7.48
CA VAL A 99 2.48 -11.59 8.08
C VAL A 99 4.01 -11.60 8.09
N ARG A 100 4.61 -12.23 9.09
CA ARG A 100 6.06 -12.35 9.19
C ARG A 100 6.64 -12.97 7.92
N GLN A 101 7.81 -12.51 7.47
CA GLN A 101 8.52 -12.96 6.27
C GLN A 101 8.73 -14.50 6.15
N GLN A 102 8.41 -15.25 7.18
CA GLN A 102 8.63 -16.70 7.25
C GLN A 102 7.40 -17.52 6.84
N ASP A 103 6.20 -16.93 6.83
CA ASP A 103 5.00 -17.61 6.36
C ASP A 103 4.94 -17.55 4.84
N ARG A 104 4.76 -18.70 4.20
CA ARG A 104 4.85 -18.83 2.74
C ARG A 104 3.73 -19.68 2.18
N LEU A 105 3.19 -19.28 1.04
CA LEU A 105 2.40 -20.19 0.21
C LEU A 105 3.33 -21.20 -0.47
N MET A 106 2.88 -22.44 -0.54
CA MET A 106 3.62 -23.53 -1.18
C MET A 106 3.35 -23.51 -2.68
N ALA A 107 4.28 -22.96 -3.44
CA ALA A 107 4.21 -22.91 -4.90
C ALA A 107 4.40 -24.29 -5.52
N THR A 108 3.68 -24.59 -6.60
CA THR A 108 3.78 -25.85 -7.36
C THR A 108 4.64 -25.72 -8.61
N VAL A 109 4.81 -24.51 -9.14
CA VAL A 109 5.55 -24.23 -10.38
C VAL A 109 6.84 -23.50 -10.08
N ASP A 110 6.77 -22.24 -9.68
CA ASP A 110 7.95 -21.44 -9.35
C ASP A 110 8.14 -21.35 -7.84
N THR A 111 9.01 -22.18 -7.31
CA THR A 111 9.35 -22.20 -5.88
C THR A 111 10.29 -21.06 -5.46
N THR A 112 10.81 -20.30 -6.43
CA THR A 112 11.71 -19.16 -6.18
C THR A 112 10.97 -17.82 -6.19
N TYR A 113 9.69 -17.80 -6.57
CA TYR A 113 8.89 -16.60 -6.59
C TYR A 113 8.79 -16.00 -5.17
N GLU A 114 9.28 -14.79 -5.03
CA GLU A 114 9.16 -14.03 -3.80
C GLU A 114 7.74 -13.50 -3.66
N HIS A 115 7.04 -13.94 -2.64
CA HIS A 115 5.68 -13.53 -2.37
C HIS A 115 5.52 -12.97 -0.97
N THR A 116 4.58 -12.07 -0.83
CA THR A 116 4.19 -11.46 0.43
C THR A 116 2.74 -11.82 0.77
N ILE A 117 2.48 -12.09 2.03
CA ILE A 117 1.14 -12.41 2.51
C ILE A 117 0.69 -11.30 3.45
N ALA A 118 -0.51 -10.79 3.25
CA ALA A 118 -1.17 -9.91 4.20
C ALA A 118 -2.31 -10.63 4.91
N THR A 119 -2.44 -10.40 6.20
CA THR A 119 -3.64 -10.72 6.94
C THR A 119 -4.58 -9.53 6.88
N VAL A 120 -5.82 -9.77 6.51
CA VAL A 120 -6.84 -8.71 6.36
C VAL A 120 -8.10 -9.08 7.11
N ASP A 121 -8.87 -8.06 7.52
CA ASP A 121 -10.24 -8.26 7.96
C ASP A 121 -11.23 -8.14 6.77
N PRO A 122 -12.50 -8.54 6.91
CA PRO A 122 -13.47 -8.44 5.82
C PRO A 122 -13.70 -6.99 5.35
N GLY A 123 -13.50 -6.00 6.23
CA GLY A 123 -13.66 -4.58 5.92
C GLY A 123 -12.60 -4.07 4.95
N PHE A 124 -11.41 -4.67 4.91
CA PHE A 124 -10.33 -4.27 4.03
C PHE A 124 -10.74 -4.20 2.56
N PHE A 125 -11.42 -5.23 2.06
CA PHE A 125 -11.85 -5.27 0.67
C PHE A 125 -12.98 -4.27 0.38
N ASN A 126 -13.81 -3.93 1.36
CA ASN A 126 -14.84 -2.90 1.24
C ASN A 126 -14.23 -1.51 1.11
N VAL A 127 -13.12 -1.25 1.83
CA VAL A 127 -12.38 0.02 1.76
C VAL A 127 -11.59 0.11 0.47
N MET A 128 -10.83 -0.93 0.11
CA MET A 128 -9.89 -0.91 -1.01
C MET A 128 -10.53 -1.14 -2.37
N GLN A 129 -11.65 -1.88 -2.42
CA GLN A 129 -12.42 -2.20 -3.62
C GLN A 129 -11.55 -2.69 -4.81
N PRO A 130 -10.67 -3.70 -4.61
CA PRO A 130 -9.83 -4.18 -5.68
C PRO A 130 -10.67 -4.82 -6.79
N GLU A 131 -10.15 -4.79 -8.02
CA GLU A 131 -10.79 -5.46 -9.15
C GLU A 131 -10.62 -6.98 -9.04
N PHE A 132 -11.70 -7.69 -8.75
CA PHE A 132 -11.74 -9.15 -8.78
C PHE A 132 -11.87 -9.63 -10.23
N ILE A 133 -10.95 -10.49 -10.67
CA ILE A 133 -11.02 -11.18 -11.96
C ILE A 133 -11.99 -12.37 -11.82
N TYR A 134 -11.84 -13.10 -10.70
CA TYR A 134 -12.65 -14.26 -10.36
C TYR A 134 -12.98 -14.28 -8.87
N GLY A 135 -14.13 -14.85 -8.51
CA GLY A 135 -14.48 -15.13 -7.14
C GLY A 135 -14.92 -13.92 -6.31
N ARG A 136 -14.54 -13.91 -5.05
CA ARG A 136 -14.99 -12.94 -4.04
C ARG A 136 -13.90 -12.65 -2.97
N PRO A 137 -14.10 -11.61 -2.13
CA PRO A 137 -13.28 -11.40 -0.94
C PRO A 137 -13.25 -12.59 0.02
N VAL A 138 -12.21 -12.64 0.86
CA VAL A 138 -12.15 -13.59 1.97
C VAL A 138 -13.21 -13.29 3.02
N GLU A 139 -13.85 -14.33 3.53
CA GLU A 139 -14.86 -14.26 4.60
C GLU A 139 -14.53 -15.21 5.75
N LYS A 140 -13.68 -16.22 5.50
CA LYS A 140 -13.36 -17.28 6.45
C LYS A 140 -11.86 -17.46 6.60
N GLU A 141 -11.44 -17.99 7.74
CA GLU A 141 -10.02 -18.20 8.08
C GLU A 141 -9.33 -19.27 7.20
N ASP A 142 -10.09 -20.15 6.57
CA ASP A 142 -9.60 -21.16 5.65
C ASP A 142 -9.59 -20.71 4.19
N GLU A 143 -9.77 -19.39 3.94
CA GLU A 143 -9.81 -18.81 2.61
C GLU A 143 -8.60 -17.93 2.32
N VAL A 144 -8.26 -17.83 1.03
CA VAL A 144 -7.22 -16.95 0.51
C VAL A 144 -7.67 -16.29 -0.79
N VAL A 145 -7.33 -15.00 -0.94
CA VAL A 145 -7.37 -14.28 -2.22
C VAL A 145 -5.94 -14.16 -2.72
N LEU A 146 -5.70 -14.46 -4.00
CA LEU A 146 -4.40 -14.31 -4.65
C LEU A 146 -4.44 -13.17 -5.65
N THR A 147 -3.27 -12.58 -5.96
CA THR A 147 -3.16 -11.76 -7.16
C THR A 147 -3.01 -12.65 -8.41
N ASP A 148 -3.44 -12.15 -9.56
CA ASP A 148 -3.31 -12.85 -10.86
C ASP A 148 -1.86 -13.23 -11.16
N LYS A 149 -0.93 -12.30 -10.95
CA LYS A 149 0.49 -12.58 -11.17
C LYS A 149 1.07 -13.62 -10.22
N ALA A 150 0.70 -13.55 -8.93
CA ALA A 150 1.10 -14.56 -7.97
C ALA A 150 0.51 -15.94 -8.30
N ALA A 151 -0.75 -16.00 -8.68
CA ALA A 151 -1.42 -17.23 -9.08
C ALA A 151 -0.70 -17.89 -10.29
N ILE A 152 -0.42 -17.12 -11.34
CA ILE A 152 0.29 -17.59 -12.52
C ILE A 152 1.73 -18.01 -12.19
N ALA A 153 2.48 -17.18 -11.45
CA ALA A 153 3.88 -17.49 -11.12
C ALA A 153 3.99 -18.74 -10.23
N MET A 154 3.16 -18.83 -9.19
CA MET A 154 3.25 -19.92 -8.21
C MET A 154 2.59 -21.20 -8.64
N PHE A 155 1.50 -21.13 -9.40
CA PHE A 155 0.64 -22.30 -9.72
C PHE A 155 0.45 -22.52 -11.23
N GLY A 156 0.95 -21.63 -12.08
CA GLY A 156 0.89 -21.75 -13.55
C GLY A 156 -0.43 -21.33 -14.18
N THR A 157 -1.41 -20.89 -13.38
CA THR A 157 -2.74 -20.45 -13.85
C THR A 157 -3.36 -19.48 -12.87
N ASP A 158 -4.25 -18.64 -13.34
CA ASP A 158 -5.12 -17.76 -12.52
C ASP A 158 -6.52 -18.35 -12.31
N GLU A 159 -6.87 -19.46 -12.97
CA GLU A 159 -8.14 -20.18 -12.78
C GLU A 159 -8.08 -21.12 -11.56
N LEU A 160 -7.88 -20.56 -10.36
CA LEU A 160 -7.67 -21.33 -9.12
C LEU A 160 -8.84 -21.27 -8.15
N VAL A 161 -9.89 -20.50 -8.42
CA VAL A 161 -11.01 -20.35 -7.48
C VAL A 161 -11.65 -21.71 -7.18
N GLY A 162 -11.77 -22.04 -5.88
CA GLY A 162 -12.23 -23.33 -5.40
C GLY A 162 -11.13 -24.36 -5.15
N SER A 163 -9.92 -24.16 -5.68
CA SER A 163 -8.76 -25.02 -5.42
C SER A 163 -8.24 -24.82 -4.00
N VAL A 164 -7.51 -25.81 -3.48
CA VAL A 164 -6.84 -25.75 -2.19
C VAL A 164 -5.35 -25.56 -2.42
N VAL A 165 -4.79 -24.53 -1.78
CA VAL A 165 -3.36 -24.26 -1.74
C VAL A 165 -2.86 -24.41 -0.31
N GLU A 166 -1.59 -24.70 -0.13
CA GLU A 166 -1.01 -24.89 1.19
C GLU A 166 -0.21 -23.65 1.60
N MET A 167 -0.39 -23.21 2.85
CA MET A 167 0.42 -22.17 3.46
C MET A 167 1.30 -22.79 4.55
N SER A 168 2.61 -22.67 4.41
CA SER A 168 3.56 -23.04 5.44
C SER A 168 3.66 -21.90 6.45
N LEU A 169 3.44 -22.23 7.71
CA LEU A 169 3.64 -21.34 8.85
C LEU A 169 5.00 -21.62 9.47
N SER A 170 5.77 -20.58 9.74
CA SER A 170 7.19 -20.66 10.15
C SER A 170 7.50 -21.61 11.32
N ASN A 171 6.52 -21.91 12.18
CA ASN A 171 6.72 -22.73 13.38
C ASN A 171 5.64 -23.79 13.62
N SER A 172 4.69 -23.99 12.69
CA SER A 172 3.45 -24.71 12.99
C SER A 172 3.01 -25.71 11.93
N GLY A 173 3.83 -25.93 10.91
CA GLY A 173 3.46 -26.83 9.83
C GLY A 173 2.69 -26.14 8.71
N THR A 174 1.86 -26.89 7.98
CA THR A 174 1.17 -26.46 6.79
C THR A 174 -0.32 -26.40 7.04
N VAL A 175 -0.95 -25.31 6.57
CA VAL A 175 -2.40 -25.10 6.68
C VAL A 175 -2.99 -25.06 5.25
N PRO A 176 -4.03 -25.88 4.96
CA PRO A 176 -4.73 -25.80 3.68
C PRO A 176 -5.62 -24.55 3.66
N LEU A 177 -5.58 -23.80 2.54
CA LEU A 177 -6.41 -22.63 2.29
C LEU A 177 -7.16 -22.82 0.97
N ARG A 178 -8.44 -22.50 0.96
CA ARG A 178 -9.25 -22.49 -0.25
C ARG A 178 -9.11 -21.16 -0.97
N VAL A 179 -8.74 -21.15 -2.23
CA VAL A 179 -8.74 -19.94 -3.05
C VAL A 179 -10.18 -19.50 -3.29
N CYS A 180 -10.58 -18.36 -2.74
CA CYS A 180 -11.92 -17.80 -2.88
C CYS A 180 -12.01 -16.68 -3.91
N GLY A 181 -10.88 -16.06 -4.28
CA GLY A 181 -10.84 -14.99 -5.28
C GLY A 181 -9.46 -14.76 -5.87
N ILE A 182 -9.47 -14.17 -7.05
CA ILE A 182 -8.27 -13.66 -7.75
C ILE A 182 -8.48 -12.19 -8.04
N VAL A 183 -7.55 -11.34 -7.61
CA VAL A 183 -7.56 -9.90 -7.85
C VAL A 183 -6.49 -9.51 -8.85
N ARG A 184 -6.75 -8.44 -9.60
CA ARG A 184 -5.83 -7.89 -10.57
C ARG A 184 -4.71 -7.10 -9.87
N GLU A 185 -3.47 -7.58 -9.96
CA GLU A 185 -2.34 -6.99 -9.23
C GLU A 185 -1.96 -5.60 -9.71
N ASP A 186 -2.03 -5.33 -11.01
CA ASP A 186 -1.71 -4.03 -11.59
C ASP A 186 -2.72 -2.91 -11.24
N LYS A 187 -3.85 -3.28 -10.61
CA LYS A 187 -4.85 -2.37 -10.05
C LYS A 187 -4.75 -2.20 -8.53
N LEU A 188 -3.79 -2.87 -7.91
CA LEU A 188 -3.53 -2.71 -6.49
C LEU A 188 -2.54 -1.57 -6.27
N SER A 189 -2.87 -0.64 -5.37
CA SER A 189 -1.91 0.35 -4.89
C SER A 189 -0.70 -0.33 -4.26
N GLN A 190 0.49 0.24 -4.45
CA GLN A 190 1.74 -0.26 -3.88
C GLN A 190 1.66 -0.45 -2.35
N VAL A 191 0.87 0.39 -1.66
CA VAL A 191 0.65 0.32 -0.21
C VAL A 191 0.07 -1.01 0.26
N VAL A 192 -0.84 -1.56 -0.55
CA VAL A 192 -1.59 -2.76 -0.20
C VAL A 192 -1.25 -3.95 -1.09
N LYS A 193 -0.21 -3.80 -1.90
CA LYS A 193 0.20 -4.81 -2.87
C LYS A 193 0.89 -5.97 -2.17
N HIS A 194 0.15 -7.06 -2.06
CA HIS A 194 0.63 -8.35 -1.56
C HIS A 194 0.24 -9.44 -2.55
N SER A 195 1.01 -10.52 -2.57
CA SER A 195 0.74 -11.68 -3.44
C SER A 195 -0.50 -12.45 -3.02
N ALA A 196 -0.80 -12.43 -1.72
CA ALA A 196 -1.93 -13.14 -1.13
C ALA A 196 -2.52 -12.38 0.05
N TYR A 197 -3.82 -12.53 0.22
CA TYR A 197 -4.60 -12.00 1.34
C TYR A 197 -5.34 -13.13 2.03
N VAL A 198 -5.08 -13.30 3.33
CA VAL A 198 -5.73 -14.29 4.17
C VAL A 198 -6.57 -13.58 5.22
N TYR A 199 -7.76 -14.11 5.51
CA TYR A 199 -8.53 -13.63 6.64
C TYR A 199 -8.04 -14.29 7.92
N ARG A 200 -7.79 -13.49 8.92
CA ARG A 200 -7.65 -13.94 10.29
C ARG A 200 -8.25 -12.92 11.22
N GLN A 201 -8.88 -13.41 12.28
CA GLN A 201 -9.30 -12.54 13.36
C GLN A 201 -8.03 -11.90 13.95
N MET A 202 -7.95 -10.57 13.87
CA MET A 202 -6.81 -9.84 14.38
C MET A 202 -6.96 -9.71 15.89
N GLU A 203 -6.54 -10.75 16.59
CA GLU A 203 -6.39 -10.74 18.05
C GLU A 203 -4.95 -10.40 18.43
N SER A 204 -4.75 -9.82 19.62
CA SER A 204 -3.42 -9.47 20.14
C SER A 204 -2.45 -10.65 20.21
N ALA A 205 -3.00 -11.87 20.28
CA ALA A 205 -2.27 -13.11 20.17
C ALA A 205 -3.15 -14.16 19.47
N ILE A 206 -2.78 -14.56 18.25
CA ILE A 206 -3.42 -15.68 17.59
C ILE A 206 -2.79 -16.97 18.12
N THR A 207 -3.56 -17.74 18.85
CA THR A 207 -3.16 -19.07 19.32
C THR A 207 -3.71 -20.11 18.36
N ILE A 208 -2.87 -20.58 17.45
CA ILE A 208 -3.13 -21.84 16.72
C ILE A 208 -2.35 -22.90 17.47
N ALA A 209 -3.05 -23.77 18.21
CA ALA A 209 -2.38 -24.80 19.01
C ALA A 209 -1.41 -25.64 18.14
N PRO A 210 -0.14 -25.84 18.57
CA PRO A 210 0.41 -25.51 19.89
C PRO A 210 1.15 -24.14 19.98
N PHE A 211 0.98 -23.22 19.07
CA PHE A 211 1.79 -22.01 18.97
C PHE A 211 0.95 -20.73 19.09
N THR A 212 1.52 -19.71 19.73
CA THR A 212 0.96 -18.37 19.85
C THR A 212 1.71 -17.44 18.88
N TYR A 213 0.97 -16.81 17.96
CA TYR A 213 1.49 -15.80 17.05
C TYR A 213 1.13 -14.42 17.58
N PHE A 214 2.12 -13.53 17.64
CA PHE A 214 1.86 -12.12 17.84
C PHE A 214 1.68 -11.47 16.48
N VAL A 215 0.47 -11.06 16.14
CA VAL A 215 0.21 -10.13 15.04
C VAL A 215 0.63 -8.75 15.53
N GLY A 216 1.88 -8.38 15.23
CA GLY A 216 2.51 -7.25 15.91
C GLY A 216 1.99 -5.87 15.52
N TRP A 217 1.55 -5.70 14.25
CA TRP A 217 1.34 -4.36 13.69
C TRP A 217 0.18 -4.36 12.71
N THR A 218 -0.77 -3.44 12.91
CA THR A 218 -1.97 -3.31 12.10
C THR A 218 -2.00 -1.93 11.44
N TYR A 219 -2.25 -1.91 10.15
CA TYR A 219 -2.62 -0.71 9.40
C TYR A 219 -4.13 -0.56 9.42
N ILE A 220 -4.61 0.66 9.62
CA ILE A 220 -6.03 0.99 9.58
C ILE A 220 -6.27 1.81 8.32
N PHE A 221 -7.26 1.41 7.54
CA PHE A 221 -7.74 2.14 6.39
C PHE A 221 -9.20 2.52 6.61
N ILE A 222 -9.55 3.75 6.26
CA ILE A 222 -10.90 4.29 6.44
C ILE A 222 -11.32 4.92 5.13
N ARG A 223 -12.53 4.60 4.66
CA ARG A 223 -13.16 5.29 3.53
C ARG A 223 -14.24 6.19 4.07
N THR A 224 -14.10 7.51 3.83
CA THR A 224 -15.04 8.52 4.29
C THR A 224 -14.98 9.77 3.42
N GLU A 225 -16.12 10.41 3.21
CA GLU A 225 -16.21 11.75 2.63
C GLU A 225 -16.03 12.84 3.71
N ASP A 226 -16.38 12.54 4.98
CA ASP A 226 -16.26 13.47 6.12
C ASP A 226 -15.01 13.16 6.95
N THR A 227 -13.90 13.77 6.53
CA THR A 227 -12.61 13.62 7.20
C THR A 227 -12.55 14.36 8.55
N GLU A 228 -13.29 15.45 8.71
CA GLU A 228 -13.27 16.26 9.94
C GLU A 228 -13.96 15.51 11.08
N GLU A 229 -15.10 14.90 10.80
CA GLU A 229 -15.81 14.07 11.76
C GLU A 229 -14.96 12.90 12.24
N ILE A 230 -14.41 12.12 11.30
CA ILE A 230 -13.59 10.94 11.64
C ILE A 230 -12.30 11.35 12.35
N GLN A 231 -11.64 12.44 11.94
CA GLN A 231 -10.47 12.97 12.63
C GLN A 231 -10.79 13.34 14.08
N THR A 232 -11.96 13.94 14.32
CA THR A 232 -12.42 14.31 15.64
C THR A 232 -12.67 13.07 16.50
N LEU A 233 -13.39 12.07 15.98
CA LEU A 233 -13.66 10.82 16.67
C LEU A 233 -12.37 10.05 17.02
N LEU A 234 -11.41 9.99 16.11
CA LEU A 234 -10.11 9.37 16.38
C LEU A 234 -9.35 10.07 17.51
N ASN A 235 -9.41 11.41 17.57
CA ASN A 235 -8.79 12.17 18.63
C ASN A 235 -9.50 11.98 19.99
N GLU A 236 -10.82 11.89 20.00
CA GLU A 236 -11.62 11.60 21.20
C GLU A 236 -11.36 10.19 21.71
N ASN A 237 -11.32 9.21 20.80
CA ASN A 237 -11.02 7.81 21.14
C ASN A 237 -9.56 7.59 21.58
N ASN A 238 -8.65 8.51 21.23
CA ASN A 238 -7.22 8.41 21.53
C ASN A 238 -6.93 8.50 23.04
N THR A 239 -7.76 7.89 23.86
CA THR A 239 -7.60 7.86 25.31
C THR A 239 -7.87 6.45 25.84
N ASN A 240 -7.01 6.00 26.75
CA ASN A 240 -7.23 4.80 27.53
C ASN A 240 -7.32 5.20 29.02
N GLY A 241 -8.54 5.39 29.49
CA GLY A 241 -8.81 6.02 30.77
C GLY A 241 -8.45 7.50 30.77
N GLU A 242 -7.57 7.94 31.68
CA GLU A 242 -7.13 9.35 31.76
C GLU A 242 -5.90 9.67 30.88
N LYS A 243 -5.30 8.66 30.22
CA LYS A 243 -4.07 8.82 29.44
C LYS A 243 -4.35 8.76 27.93
N LYS A 244 -3.74 9.67 27.19
CA LYS A 244 -3.64 9.53 25.74
C LYS A 244 -2.80 8.33 25.35
N VAL A 245 -3.26 7.56 24.36
CA VAL A 245 -2.51 6.47 23.77
C VAL A 245 -1.38 7.01 22.89
N PHE A 246 -1.70 8.05 22.10
CA PHE A 246 -0.74 8.75 21.24
C PHE A 246 -0.79 10.25 21.51
N GLU A 247 0.30 10.95 21.27
CA GLU A 247 0.32 12.42 21.35
C GLU A 247 -0.61 13.04 20.30
N LYS A 248 -0.57 12.48 19.08
CA LYS A 248 -1.39 12.92 17.97
C LYS A 248 -1.77 11.74 17.08
N VAL A 249 -3.01 11.75 16.59
CA VAL A 249 -3.51 10.81 15.57
C VAL A 249 -3.98 11.64 14.37
N ASN A 250 -3.60 11.24 13.17
CA ASN A 250 -3.96 11.91 11.92
C ASN A 250 -4.59 10.93 10.95
N LEU A 251 -5.58 11.41 10.18
CA LEU A 251 -5.98 10.79 8.93
C LEU A 251 -5.07 11.32 7.82
N VAL A 252 -4.47 10.40 7.07
CA VAL A 252 -3.56 10.73 5.96
C VAL A 252 -4.13 10.11 4.70
N PRO A 253 -4.34 10.88 3.62
CA PRO A 253 -4.76 10.32 2.34
C PRO A 253 -3.82 9.19 1.90
N ILE A 254 -4.38 8.09 1.39
CA ILE A 254 -3.59 6.90 1.04
C ILE A 254 -2.54 7.19 -0.02
N GLY A 255 -2.79 8.14 -0.92
CA GLY A 255 -1.81 8.61 -1.90
C GLY A 255 -0.57 9.26 -1.29
N MET A 256 -0.70 9.95 -0.15
CA MET A 256 0.45 10.53 0.57
C MET A 256 1.24 9.47 1.36
N TYR A 257 0.60 8.40 1.78
CA TYR A 257 1.28 7.29 2.44
C TYR A 257 2.32 6.63 1.54
N ASN A 258 2.01 6.44 0.26
CA ASN A 258 2.94 5.90 -0.74
C ASN A 258 4.24 6.73 -0.82
N LEU A 259 4.12 8.06 -0.78
CA LEU A 259 5.27 8.97 -0.82
C LEU A 259 6.22 8.81 0.36
N MET A 260 5.67 8.54 1.54
CA MET A 260 6.45 8.53 2.78
C MET A 260 7.03 7.16 3.12
N HIS A 261 6.50 6.08 2.52
CA HIS A 261 6.98 4.72 2.77
C HIS A 261 8.18 4.33 1.91
N GLU A 262 8.31 4.89 0.71
CA GLU A 262 9.50 4.69 -0.13
C GLU A 262 10.78 5.29 0.49
N GLU A 263 10.66 6.40 1.24
CA GLU A 263 11.82 7.01 1.91
C GLU A 263 12.37 6.21 3.11
N SER A 264 11.59 5.28 3.67
CA SER A 264 12.02 4.47 4.83
C SER A 264 12.68 3.14 4.45
N SER A 265 12.79 2.83 3.16
CA SER A 265 13.34 1.58 2.63
C SER A 265 14.79 1.71 2.13
N PHE A 266 15.44 2.87 2.35
CA PHE A 266 16.85 3.12 2.02
C PHE A 266 17.72 3.16 3.26
#